data_e8db3b5e9620bc0f3a01c0b3e75ad7fe
#
_entry.id   e8db3b5e9620bc0f3a01c0b3e75ad7fe
#
_cell.length_a   1.000
_cell.length_b   1.000
_cell.length_c   1.000
_cell.angle_alpha   90.00
_cell.angle_beta   90.00
_cell.angle_gamma   90.00
#
_symmetry.space_group_name_H-M   'P 1'
#
loop_
_entity.id
_entity.type
_entity.pdbx_description
1 polymer ?
#
loop_
_entity_poly.entity_id
_entity_poly.type
_entity_poly.pdbx_seq_one_letter_code
_entity_poly.pdbx_strand_id
1 'polypeptide(L)'
;MQINIDKKTGILGTIIVFLVGVIIAMGVSTSNDHGFFGMGHSTMMDSHRANGQGDLTGADIMFLQMMIPHHQQAVDISNLALTKSKDSELLALATAIRDGQADEIVQMKKWLSDAGASLDMGHSMPGAMGGMLDEQELADLKSATRANFDRLWLEGMTGHHDGALHMVQMIEDADNPIIKKFGQDIVSLQTAQINQMKEMLKRIG
;
A
#
# COMPACT_ATOMS: atom_id res chain seq x y z
N MET A 1 -36.83 1.33 -32.71
CA MET A 1 -36.41 0.24 -31.81
C MET A 1 -36.08 0.85 -30.45
N GLN A 2 -37.06 0.87 -29.53
CA GLN A 2 -36.88 1.46 -28.19
C GLN A 2 -36.30 0.39 -27.27
N ILE A 3 -35.13 0.65 -26.72
CA ILE A 3 -34.51 -0.23 -25.72
C ILE A 3 -35.10 0.15 -24.37
N ASN A 4 -35.92 -0.74 -23.81
CA ASN A 4 -36.52 -0.60 -22.50
C ASN A 4 -35.49 -1.04 -21.46
N ILE A 5 -34.83 -0.10 -20.79
CA ILE A 5 -33.87 -0.39 -19.71
C ILE A 5 -34.67 -0.58 -18.43
N ASP A 6 -34.79 -1.83 -18.01
CA ASP A 6 -35.46 -2.24 -16.79
C ASP A 6 -34.74 -1.69 -15.56
N LYS A 7 -35.45 -0.97 -14.69
CA LYS A 7 -34.92 -0.24 -13.52
C LYS A 7 -34.36 -1.13 -12.40
N LYS A 8 -34.27 -2.42 -12.60
CA LYS A 8 -33.72 -3.38 -11.63
C LYS A 8 -32.25 -3.78 -11.88
N THR A 9 -31.65 -3.33 -12.99
CA THR A 9 -30.24 -3.62 -13.30
C THR A 9 -29.32 -2.43 -13.04
N GLY A 10 -29.78 -1.41 -12.31
CA GLY A 10 -29.09 -0.15 -12.07
C GLY A 10 -28.12 -0.14 -10.89
N ILE A 11 -27.80 -1.29 -10.27
CA ILE A 11 -26.79 -1.39 -9.23
C ILE A 11 -25.76 -2.46 -9.63
N LEU A 12 -25.37 -2.45 -10.89
CA LEU A 12 -24.09 -3.05 -11.24
C LEU A 12 -23.07 -1.93 -11.06
N GLY A 13 -22.44 -2.01 -9.88
CA GLY A 13 -21.51 -1.02 -9.40
C GLY A 13 -20.55 -0.60 -10.49
N THR A 14 -20.46 0.67 -10.67
CA THR A 14 -19.29 1.30 -11.23
C THR A 14 -18.16 0.92 -10.29
N ILE A 15 -17.50 -0.21 -10.54
CA ILE A 15 -16.17 -0.48 -10.00
C ILE A 15 -15.33 0.59 -10.65
N ILE A 16 -15.21 1.73 -9.97
CA ILE A 16 -14.18 2.70 -10.27
C ILE A 16 -12.91 1.99 -9.81
N VAL A 17 -12.32 1.25 -10.74
CA VAL A 17 -10.93 0.88 -10.65
C VAL A 17 -10.20 2.22 -10.72
N PHE A 18 -9.98 2.84 -9.56
CA PHE A 18 -8.94 3.82 -9.44
C PHE A 18 -7.63 3.07 -9.63
N LEU A 19 -7.29 2.86 -10.90
CA LEU A 19 -5.91 2.78 -11.29
C LEU A 19 -5.31 4.14 -10.88
N VAL A 20 -4.82 4.22 -9.66
CA VAL A 20 -3.85 5.24 -9.30
C VAL A 20 -2.60 4.86 -10.10
N GLY A 21 -2.65 5.22 -11.38
CA GLY A 21 -1.44 5.31 -12.16
C GLY A 21 -0.62 6.42 -11.51
N VAL A 22 0.28 6.06 -10.62
CA VAL A 22 1.42 6.92 -10.28
C VAL A 22 2.19 7.07 -11.59
N ILE A 23 1.83 8.07 -12.37
CA ILE A 23 2.64 8.53 -13.49
C ILE A 23 3.88 9.12 -12.84
N ILE A 24 4.90 8.29 -12.66
CA ILE A 24 6.25 8.75 -12.44
C ILE A 24 6.64 9.43 -13.76
N ALA A 25 6.47 10.75 -13.83
CA ALA A 25 7.09 11.54 -14.87
C ALA A 25 8.61 11.46 -14.65
N MET A 26 9.23 10.44 -15.24
CA MET A 26 10.68 10.45 -15.43
C MET A 26 11.00 11.56 -16.43
N GLY A 27 11.28 12.74 -15.89
CA GLY A 27 11.91 13.80 -16.64
C GLY A 27 13.34 13.38 -17.00
N VAL A 28 13.50 12.74 -18.13
CA VAL A 28 14.80 12.58 -18.77
C VAL A 28 15.17 13.95 -19.31
N SER A 29 15.89 14.74 -18.51
CA SER A 29 16.54 15.96 -18.99
C SER A 29 17.92 15.57 -19.50
N THR A 30 18.04 15.41 -20.80
CA THR A 30 19.33 15.36 -21.49
C THR A 30 19.83 16.80 -21.62
N SER A 31 20.69 17.22 -20.70
CA SER A 31 21.47 18.43 -20.88
C SER A 31 22.90 18.04 -21.27
N ASN A 32 23.17 18.12 -22.56
CA ASN A 32 24.54 18.28 -23.06
C ASN A 32 24.99 19.71 -22.72
N ASP A 33 26.00 19.83 -21.91
CA ASP A 33 26.83 21.05 -21.92
C ASP A 33 28.27 20.69 -21.71
N HIS A 34 29.03 21.02 -22.75
CA HIS A 34 30.50 21.00 -22.77
C HIS A 34 31.04 22.30 -22.21
N GLY A 35 32.02 22.18 -21.34
CA GLY A 35 33.09 23.16 -21.30
C GLY A 35 33.26 23.94 -19.99
N PHE A 36 34.34 23.75 -19.42
CA PHE A 36 35.46 24.69 -19.21
C PHE A 36 36.14 24.52 -17.84
N PHE A 37 37.45 24.41 -17.90
CA PHE A 37 38.41 24.32 -16.79
C PHE A 37 38.26 25.44 -15.76
N GLY A 38 38.29 25.10 -14.47
CA GLY A 38 38.45 26.02 -13.36
C GLY A 38 38.92 25.30 -12.11
N MET A 39 40.25 25.36 -11.82
CA MET A 39 40.83 24.90 -10.55
C MET A 39 40.34 25.79 -9.40
N GLY A 40 39.85 25.17 -8.32
CA GLY A 40 39.51 25.86 -7.08
C GLY A 40 39.22 24.89 -5.94
N HIS A 41 40.06 24.91 -4.93
CA HIS A 41 40.12 24.14 -3.70
C HIS A 41 38.82 23.91 -2.92
N SER A 42 38.72 22.70 -2.39
CA SER A 42 38.19 22.34 -1.06
C SER A 42 36.81 22.82 -0.63
N THR A 43 35.85 21.94 -0.67
CA THR A 43 35.06 21.53 0.50
C THR A 43 34.36 20.25 0.13
N MET A 44 34.85 19.11 0.66
CA MET A 44 34.08 17.89 0.71
C MET A 44 32.99 18.07 1.76
N MET A 45 31.76 18.20 1.32
CA MET A 45 30.48 18.00 1.97
C MET A 45 29.45 18.91 1.29
N ASP A 46 28.90 18.46 0.18
CA ASP A 46 27.54 18.80 -0.22
C ASP A 46 27.26 18.33 -1.67
N SER A 47 27.15 17.06 -1.90
CA SER A 47 26.77 16.55 -3.23
C SER A 47 25.61 15.56 -3.21
N HIS A 48 24.67 15.71 -2.27
CA HIS A 48 23.42 14.93 -2.27
C HIS A 48 22.15 15.78 -2.22
N ARG A 49 22.25 17.04 -2.62
CA ARG A 49 21.08 17.94 -2.78
C ARG A 49 20.81 18.24 -4.24
N ALA A 50 20.21 17.30 -4.95
CA ALA A 50 19.62 17.62 -6.25
C ALA A 50 18.50 16.64 -6.60
N ASN A 51 17.38 16.71 -5.93
CA ASN A 51 16.10 16.20 -6.48
C ASN A 51 14.91 16.58 -5.60
N GLY A 52 14.72 17.78 -5.12
CA GLY A 52 13.41 18.25 -4.63
C GLY A 52 12.65 17.34 -3.62
N GLN A 53 13.22 16.21 -3.24
CA GLN A 53 12.74 15.28 -2.25
C GLN A 53 13.45 15.60 -0.94
N GLY A 54 12.70 16.08 0.06
CA GLY A 54 13.24 16.27 1.41
C GLY A 54 13.84 14.96 1.93
N ASP A 55 14.89 15.07 2.77
CA ASP A 55 15.48 13.89 3.41
C ASP A 55 14.41 13.15 4.24
N LEU A 56 14.49 11.82 4.28
CA LEU A 56 13.63 11.04 5.16
C LEU A 56 14.04 11.25 6.62
N THR A 57 13.08 11.52 7.48
CA THR A 57 13.28 11.53 8.93
C THR A 57 13.37 10.13 9.51
N GLY A 58 13.81 10.00 10.77
CA GLY A 58 13.80 8.71 11.46
C GLY A 58 12.38 8.12 11.59
N ALA A 59 11.36 8.97 11.72
CA ALA A 59 9.95 8.53 11.75
C ALA A 59 9.50 8.00 10.39
N ASP A 60 9.87 8.67 9.29
CA ASP A 60 9.57 8.21 7.94
C ASP A 60 10.21 6.83 7.67
N ILE A 61 11.50 6.69 8.01
CA ILE A 61 12.23 5.43 7.86
C ILE A 61 11.56 4.31 8.66
N MET A 62 11.26 4.56 9.93
CA MET A 62 10.60 3.57 10.79
C MET A 62 9.22 3.18 10.25
N PHE A 63 8.42 4.14 9.81
CA PHE A 63 7.13 3.88 9.18
C PHE A 63 7.28 2.97 7.96
N LEU A 64 8.19 3.28 7.03
CA LEU A 64 8.42 2.49 5.83
C LEU A 64 8.88 1.06 6.16
N GLN A 65 9.80 0.92 7.14
CA GLN A 65 10.29 -0.39 7.59
C GLN A 65 9.20 -1.26 8.21
N MET A 66 8.23 -0.65 8.90
CA MET A 66 7.08 -1.36 9.48
C MET A 66 6.01 -1.67 8.44
N MET A 67 5.73 -0.75 7.53
CA MET A 67 4.67 -0.90 6.54
C MET A 67 5.02 -1.96 5.48
N ILE A 68 6.30 -2.17 5.16
CA ILE A 68 6.73 -3.21 4.22
C ILE A 68 6.27 -4.62 4.66
N PRO A 69 6.62 -5.14 5.85
CA PRO A 69 6.14 -6.46 6.28
C PRO A 69 4.63 -6.49 6.53
N HIS A 70 4.01 -5.38 6.92
CA HIS A 70 2.57 -5.26 7.05
C HIS A 70 1.91 -5.49 5.68
N HIS A 71 2.29 -4.77 4.64
CA HIS A 71 1.78 -4.97 3.28
C HIS A 71 2.08 -6.36 2.72
N GLN A 72 3.25 -6.93 3.07
CA GLN A 72 3.59 -8.28 2.62
C GLN A 72 2.56 -9.31 3.11
N GLN A 73 2.08 -9.20 4.36
CA GLN A 73 1.04 -10.10 4.85
C GLN A 73 -0.26 -9.95 4.03
N ALA A 74 -0.69 -8.74 3.69
CA ALA A 74 -1.87 -8.54 2.86
C ALA A 74 -1.72 -9.15 1.46
N VAL A 75 -0.54 -9.01 0.85
CA VAL A 75 -0.21 -9.67 -0.43
C VAL A 75 -0.34 -11.19 -0.30
N ASP A 76 0.21 -11.78 0.78
CA ASP A 76 0.20 -13.23 1.00
C ASP A 76 -1.22 -13.77 1.21
N ILE A 77 -2.03 -13.12 2.06
CA ILE A 77 -3.42 -13.57 2.28
C ILE A 77 -4.33 -13.28 1.09
N SER A 78 -4.03 -12.24 0.29
CA SER A 78 -4.73 -12.01 -0.97
C SER A 78 -4.43 -13.10 -2.00
N ASN A 79 -3.18 -13.53 -2.13
CA ASN A 79 -2.81 -14.68 -2.96
C ASN A 79 -3.56 -15.96 -2.52
N LEU A 80 -3.74 -16.15 -1.21
CA LEU A 80 -4.53 -17.27 -0.69
C LEU A 80 -6.00 -17.15 -1.14
N ALA A 81 -6.59 -15.96 -1.09
CA ALA A 81 -7.95 -15.70 -1.55
C ALA A 81 -8.16 -16.07 -3.01
N LEU A 82 -7.20 -15.75 -3.88
CA LEU A 82 -7.26 -16.08 -5.32
C LEU A 82 -7.31 -17.59 -5.59
N THR A 83 -6.88 -18.41 -4.64
CA THR A 83 -6.92 -19.89 -4.77
C THR A 83 -8.14 -20.51 -4.11
N LYS A 84 -8.72 -19.87 -3.10
CA LYS A 84 -9.74 -20.47 -2.22
C LYS A 84 -11.15 -19.94 -2.44
N SER A 85 -11.30 -18.65 -2.70
CA SER A 85 -12.61 -18.03 -2.92
C SER A 85 -13.19 -18.37 -4.30
N LYS A 86 -14.52 -18.27 -4.40
CA LYS A 86 -15.28 -18.30 -5.65
C LYS A 86 -16.16 -17.07 -5.80
N ASP A 87 -16.18 -16.19 -4.82
CA ASP A 87 -16.89 -14.92 -4.91
C ASP A 87 -16.13 -13.96 -5.83
N SER A 88 -16.75 -13.57 -6.93
CA SER A 88 -16.10 -12.75 -7.95
C SER A 88 -15.74 -11.34 -7.47
N GLU A 89 -16.51 -10.78 -6.53
CA GLU A 89 -16.23 -9.47 -5.97
C GLU A 89 -15.05 -9.54 -5.00
N LEU A 90 -14.97 -10.58 -4.16
CA LEU A 90 -13.82 -10.83 -3.29
C LEU A 90 -12.56 -11.08 -4.12
N LEU A 91 -12.63 -11.88 -5.18
CA LEU A 91 -11.49 -12.13 -6.06
C LEU A 91 -10.98 -10.85 -6.73
N ALA A 92 -11.89 -9.98 -7.17
CA ALA A 92 -11.52 -8.67 -7.74
C ALA A 92 -10.84 -7.77 -6.69
N LEU A 93 -11.40 -7.70 -5.48
CA LEU A 93 -10.83 -6.91 -4.38
C LEU A 93 -9.47 -7.45 -3.94
N ALA A 94 -9.35 -8.78 -3.76
CA ALA A 94 -8.08 -9.41 -3.40
C ALA A 94 -6.99 -9.20 -4.46
N THR A 95 -7.36 -9.21 -5.75
CA THR A 95 -6.43 -8.88 -6.84
C THR A 95 -5.95 -7.43 -6.73
N ALA A 96 -6.87 -6.49 -6.52
CA ALA A 96 -6.53 -5.07 -6.42
C ALA A 96 -5.64 -4.77 -5.20
N ILE A 97 -5.93 -5.39 -4.04
CA ILE A 97 -5.10 -5.26 -2.82
C ILE A 97 -3.71 -5.85 -3.04
N ARG A 98 -3.63 -7.07 -3.58
CA ARG A 98 -2.35 -7.73 -3.85
C ARG A 98 -1.45 -6.87 -4.73
N ASP A 99 -1.98 -6.43 -5.87
CA ASP A 99 -1.19 -5.73 -6.87
C ASP A 99 -0.79 -4.33 -6.36
N GLY A 100 -1.74 -3.58 -5.80
CA GLY A 100 -1.47 -2.25 -5.26
C GLY A 100 -0.45 -2.28 -4.12
N GLN A 101 -0.62 -3.18 -3.15
CA GLN A 101 0.32 -3.26 -2.03
C GLN A 101 1.69 -3.85 -2.41
N ALA A 102 1.76 -4.71 -3.43
CA ALA A 102 3.05 -5.13 -3.99
C ALA A 102 3.81 -3.95 -4.62
N ASP A 103 3.13 -3.09 -5.36
CA ASP A 103 3.73 -1.89 -5.94
C ASP A 103 4.19 -0.90 -4.86
N GLU A 104 3.39 -0.71 -3.81
CA GLU A 104 3.74 0.13 -2.66
C GLU A 104 4.98 -0.41 -1.91
N ILE A 105 5.11 -1.74 -1.75
CA ILE A 105 6.32 -2.37 -1.19
C ILE A 105 7.56 -2.04 -2.03
N VAL A 106 7.47 -2.12 -3.35
CA VAL A 106 8.58 -1.78 -4.25
C VAL A 106 8.98 -0.31 -4.08
N GLN A 107 7.99 0.57 -3.99
CA GLN A 107 8.22 2.00 -3.81
C GLN A 107 8.85 2.33 -2.45
N MET A 108 8.36 1.73 -1.36
CA MET A 108 8.92 1.91 -0.01
C MET A 108 10.37 1.44 0.07
N LYS A 109 10.66 0.26 -0.49
CA LYS A 109 12.03 -0.27 -0.57
C LYS A 109 12.96 0.66 -1.35
N LYS A 110 12.47 1.25 -2.43
CA LYS A 110 13.24 2.22 -3.20
C LYS A 110 13.57 3.46 -2.37
N TRP A 111 12.60 4.04 -1.67
CA TRP A 111 12.84 5.22 -0.83
C TRP A 111 13.85 4.95 0.29
N LEU A 112 13.76 3.80 0.96
CA LEU A 112 14.74 3.40 1.98
C LEU A 112 16.14 3.25 1.37
N SER A 113 16.24 2.60 0.20
CA SER A 113 17.51 2.46 -0.52
C SER A 113 18.12 3.80 -0.93
N ASP A 114 17.30 4.71 -1.49
CA ASP A 114 17.72 6.04 -1.91
C ASP A 114 18.22 6.88 -0.71
N ALA A 115 17.63 6.66 0.47
CA ALA A 115 18.05 7.29 1.73
C ALA A 115 19.24 6.57 2.41
N GLY A 116 19.75 5.49 1.85
CA GLY A 116 20.82 4.69 2.48
C GLY A 116 20.39 3.99 3.77
N ALA A 117 19.07 3.84 3.99
CA ALA A 117 18.51 3.22 5.18
C ALA A 117 18.36 1.70 4.99
N SER A 118 18.45 0.97 6.11
CA SER A 118 18.18 -0.48 6.12
C SER A 118 16.72 -0.76 5.77
N LEU A 119 16.46 -1.91 5.12
CA LEU A 119 15.10 -2.42 4.92
C LEU A 119 14.49 -2.99 6.20
N ASP A 120 15.31 -3.35 7.17
CA ASP A 120 14.93 -3.97 8.44
C ASP A 120 15.29 -3.05 9.59
N MET A 121 14.42 -2.95 10.59
CA MET A 121 14.67 -2.22 11.84
C MET A 121 15.72 -2.88 12.73
N GLY A 122 16.13 -4.13 12.44
CA GLY A 122 17.10 -4.89 13.24
C GLY A 122 16.53 -5.43 14.55
N HIS A 123 15.28 -5.15 14.88
CA HIS A 123 14.59 -5.68 16.06
C HIS A 123 13.08 -5.79 15.81
N SER A 124 12.46 -6.73 16.51
CA SER A 124 11.03 -6.90 16.48
C SER A 124 10.35 -5.89 17.40
N MET A 125 9.28 -5.26 16.95
CA MET A 125 8.42 -4.39 17.79
C MET A 125 7.03 -5.03 17.92
N PRO A 126 6.83 -5.94 18.88
CA PRO A 126 5.53 -6.59 19.08
C PRO A 126 4.43 -5.55 19.34
N GLY A 127 3.32 -5.64 18.61
CA GLY A 127 2.17 -4.74 18.75
C GLY A 127 2.29 -3.39 18.04
N ALA A 128 3.45 -3.04 17.48
CA ALA A 128 3.61 -1.79 16.71
C ALA A 128 2.96 -1.85 15.32
N MET A 129 2.79 -3.04 14.75
CA MET A 129 2.09 -3.30 13.50
C MET A 129 0.68 -3.83 13.83
N GLY A 130 -0.21 -2.93 14.23
CA GLY A 130 -1.59 -3.28 14.56
C GLY A 130 -2.33 -3.89 13.36
N GLY A 131 -3.30 -4.75 13.64
CA GLY A 131 -4.20 -5.31 12.62
C GLY A 131 -3.63 -6.49 11.82
N MET A 132 -2.36 -6.85 11.98
CA MET A 132 -1.83 -8.06 11.35
C MET A 132 -2.50 -9.30 11.94
N LEU A 133 -2.82 -10.26 11.07
CA LEU A 133 -3.30 -11.58 11.51
C LEU A 133 -2.16 -12.30 12.24
N ASP A 134 -2.50 -12.87 13.39
CA ASP A 134 -1.57 -13.70 14.15
C ASP A 134 -1.44 -15.12 13.55
N GLU A 135 -0.60 -15.95 14.17
CA GLU A 135 -0.36 -17.32 13.69
C GLU A 135 -1.63 -18.19 13.71
N GLN A 136 -2.49 -18.00 14.72
CA GLN A 136 -3.73 -18.76 14.84
C GLN A 136 -4.74 -18.30 13.79
N GLU A 137 -4.93 -17.00 13.62
CA GLU A 137 -5.82 -16.42 12.61
C GLU A 137 -5.39 -16.82 11.19
N LEU A 138 -4.07 -16.83 10.92
CA LEU A 138 -3.53 -17.31 9.65
C LEU A 138 -3.77 -18.82 9.46
N ALA A 139 -3.65 -19.62 10.50
CA ALA A 139 -3.92 -21.06 10.44
C ALA A 139 -5.42 -21.33 10.18
N ASP A 140 -6.30 -20.60 10.87
CA ASP A 140 -7.75 -20.68 10.70
C ASP A 140 -8.14 -20.28 9.27
N LEU A 141 -7.61 -19.18 8.76
CA LEU A 141 -7.83 -18.74 7.39
C LEU A 141 -7.34 -19.77 6.36
N LYS A 142 -6.15 -20.35 6.57
CA LYS A 142 -5.60 -21.39 5.69
C LYS A 142 -6.44 -22.67 5.68
N SER A 143 -7.04 -23.04 6.80
CA SER A 143 -7.87 -24.25 6.93
C SER A 143 -9.31 -24.04 6.45
N ALA A 144 -9.81 -22.81 6.49
CA ALA A 144 -11.17 -22.45 6.12
C ALA A 144 -11.46 -22.71 4.63
N THR A 145 -12.74 -22.95 4.32
CA THR A 145 -13.20 -23.20 2.95
C THR A 145 -14.52 -22.49 2.67
N ARG A 146 -14.78 -22.16 1.39
CA ARG A 146 -16.04 -21.58 0.92
C ARG A 146 -16.40 -20.28 1.68
N ALA A 147 -17.67 -20.09 2.01
CA ALA A 147 -18.18 -18.90 2.69
C ALA A 147 -17.46 -18.59 4.03
N ASN A 148 -17.02 -19.62 4.76
CA ASN A 148 -16.26 -19.38 5.99
C ASN A 148 -14.88 -18.81 5.70
N PHE A 149 -14.21 -19.22 4.62
CA PHE A 149 -12.98 -18.61 4.15
C PHE A 149 -13.22 -17.14 3.77
N ASP A 150 -14.25 -16.87 2.97
CA ASP A 150 -14.57 -15.53 2.49
C ASP A 150 -14.84 -14.59 3.67
N ARG A 151 -15.60 -15.04 4.68
CA ARG A 151 -15.88 -14.29 5.90
C ARG A 151 -14.59 -13.96 6.69
N LEU A 152 -13.78 -14.98 6.98
CA LEU A 152 -12.52 -14.80 7.74
C LEU A 152 -11.54 -13.91 7.01
N TRP A 153 -11.47 -14.03 5.68
CA TRP A 153 -10.62 -13.15 4.88
C TRP A 153 -11.07 -11.70 4.94
N LEU A 154 -12.38 -11.44 4.80
CA LEU A 154 -12.94 -10.09 4.87
C LEU A 154 -12.77 -9.46 6.26
N GLU A 155 -13.01 -10.24 7.32
CA GLU A 155 -12.81 -9.79 8.71
C GLU A 155 -11.34 -9.47 8.98
N GLY A 156 -10.44 -10.40 8.64
CA GLY A 156 -9.00 -10.25 8.84
C GLY A 156 -8.42 -9.10 8.03
N MET A 157 -8.77 -8.98 6.74
CA MET A 157 -8.29 -7.90 5.89
C MET A 157 -8.86 -6.53 6.32
N THR A 158 -10.08 -6.49 6.85
CA THR A 158 -10.64 -5.25 7.43
C THR A 158 -9.82 -4.79 8.64
N GLY A 159 -9.51 -5.70 9.58
CA GLY A 159 -8.67 -5.39 10.74
C GLY A 159 -7.24 -5.00 10.35
N HIS A 160 -6.68 -5.69 9.33
CA HIS A 160 -5.37 -5.38 8.78
C HIS A 160 -5.31 -3.95 8.21
N HIS A 161 -6.29 -3.54 7.43
CA HIS A 161 -6.39 -2.19 6.89
C HIS A 161 -6.58 -1.14 8.00
N ASP A 162 -7.44 -1.40 8.98
CA ASP A 162 -7.58 -0.51 10.15
C ASP A 162 -6.23 -0.32 10.87
N GLY A 163 -5.40 -1.36 10.98
CA GLY A 163 -4.04 -1.29 11.50
C GLY A 163 -3.12 -0.37 10.71
N ALA A 164 -3.16 -0.46 9.38
CA ALA A 164 -2.40 0.43 8.50
C ALA A 164 -2.79 1.90 8.70
N LEU A 165 -4.10 2.20 8.83
CA LEU A 165 -4.56 3.58 9.09
C LEU A 165 -3.99 4.14 10.40
N HIS A 166 -3.86 3.32 11.45
CA HIS A 166 -3.20 3.73 12.69
C HIS A 166 -1.69 3.97 12.49
N MET A 167 -1.02 3.13 11.71
CA MET A 167 0.41 3.31 11.43
C MET A 167 0.69 4.61 10.66
N VAL A 168 -0.21 5.02 9.74
CA VAL A 168 -0.06 6.28 8.98
C VAL A 168 -0.02 7.51 9.91
N GLN A 169 -0.60 7.46 11.11
CA GLN A 169 -0.53 8.57 12.06
C GLN A 169 0.91 8.94 12.44
N MET A 170 1.87 8.01 12.31
CA MET A 170 3.30 8.30 12.56
C MET A 170 3.88 9.33 11.59
N ILE A 171 3.29 9.46 10.40
CA ILE A 171 3.76 10.33 9.31
C ILE A 171 2.71 11.38 8.90
N GLU A 172 1.67 11.57 9.71
CA GLU A 172 0.61 12.55 9.42
C GLU A 172 1.19 13.97 9.24
N ASP A 173 2.16 14.31 10.09
CA ASP A 173 2.86 15.59 10.06
C ASP A 173 4.25 15.52 9.40
N ALA A 174 4.49 14.52 8.52
CA ALA A 174 5.75 14.41 7.82
C ALA A 174 6.08 15.69 7.03
N ASP A 175 7.31 16.18 7.19
CA ASP A 175 7.82 17.32 6.42
C ASP A 175 8.10 16.94 4.95
N ASN A 176 8.42 15.65 4.71
CA ASN A 176 8.63 15.14 3.37
C ASN A 176 7.29 15.03 2.63
N PRO A 177 7.06 15.84 1.56
CA PRO A 177 5.77 15.89 0.89
C PRO A 177 5.37 14.59 0.19
N ILE A 178 6.37 13.77 -0.19
CA ILE A 178 6.14 12.47 -0.84
C ILE A 178 5.63 11.46 0.19
N ILE A 179 6.25 11.41 1.36
CA ILE A 179 5.84 10.51 2.45
C ILE A 179 4.47 10.92 2.99
N LYS A 180 4.26 12.22 3.18
CA LYS A 180 2.94 12.74 3.57
C LYS A 180 1.85 12.36 2.58
N LYS A 181 2.09 12.55 1.29
CA LYS A 181 1.17 12.18 0.22
C LYS A 181 0.90 10.67 0.21
N PHE A 182 1.95 9.85 0.36
CA PHE A 182 1.83 8.40 0.41
C PHE A 182 0.92 7.94 1.56
N GLY A 183 1.09 8.51 2.76
CA GLY A 183 0.19 8.24 3.88
C GLY A 183 -1.26 8.62 3.58
N GLN A 184 -1.51 9.78 2.97
CA GLN A 184 -2.85 10.21 2.56
C GLN A 184 -3.48 9.27 1.53
N ASP A 185 -2.71 8.75 0.59
CA ASP A 185 -3.18 7.80 -0.42
C ASP A 185 -3.56 6.46 0.23
N ILE A 186 -2.75 5.94 1.16
CA ILE A 186 -3.07 4.75 1.96
C ILE A 186 -4.40 4.96 2.70
N VAL A 187 -4.57 6.08 3.42
CA VAL A 187 -5.80 6.38 4.16
C VAL A 187 -7.00 6.38 3.23
N SER A 188 -6.92 7.07 2.10
CA SER A 188 -8.02 7.17 1.14
C SER A 188 -8.40 5.81 0.56
N LEU A 189 -7.41 5.06 0.05
CA LEU A 189 -7.64 3.78 -0.61
C LEU A 189 -8.13 2.72 0.37
N GLN A 190 -7.43 2.55 1.49
CA GLN A 190 -7.76 1.50 2.44
C GLN A 190 -9.08 1.77 3.17
N THR A 191 -9.46 3.03 3.41
CA THR A 191 -10.80 3.36 3.93
C THR A 191 -11.90 2.93 2.94
N ALA A 192 -11.70 3.15 1.64
CA ALA A 192 -12.65 2.69 0.63
C ALA A 192 -12.76 1.16 0.59
N GLN A 193 -11.62 0.45 0.68
CA GLN A 193 -11.59 -1.01 0.72
C GLN A 193 -12.24 -1.58 1.99
N ILE A 194 -12.02 -0.97 3.17
CA ILE A 194 -12.71 -1.31 4.42
C ILE A 194 -14.23 -1.22 4.25
N ASN A 195 -14.72 -0.13 3.67
CA ASN A 195 -16.15 0.06 3.44
C ASN A 195 -16.70 -1.03 2.50
N GLN A 196 -15.99 -1.35 1.43
CA GLN A 196 -16.36 -2.43 0.51
C GLN A 196 -16.41 -3.78 1.22
N MET A 197 -15.39 -4.13 2.01
CA MET A 197 -15.36 -5.37 2.78
C MET A 197 -16.51 -5.46 3.79
N LYS A 198 -16.83 -4.37 4.48
CA LYS A 198 -17.98 -4.30 5.40
C LYS A 198 -19.32 -4.53 4.69
N GLU A 199 -19.52 -4.00 3.48
CA GLU A 199 -20.73 -4.28 2.69
C GLU A 199 -20.78 -5.75 2.22
N MET A 200 -19.64 -6.32 1.83
CA MET A 200 -19.56 -7.72 1.46
C MET A 200 -19.86 -8.63 2.66
N LEU A 201 -19.36 -8.33 3.85
CA LEU A 201 -19.67 -9.07 5.08
C LEU A 201 -21.16 -9.07 5.40
N LYS A 202 -21.87 -7.95 5.24
CA LYS A 202 -23.34 -7.90 5.41
C LYS A 202 -24.10 -8.81 4.45
N ARG A 203 -23.54 -9.09 3.27
CA ARG A 203 -24.16 -9.94 2.25
C ARG A 203 -24.00 -11.43 2.53
N ILE A 204 -22.88 -11.84 3.14
CA ILE A 204 -22.56 -13.24 3.42
C ILE A 204 -22.91 -13.68 4.85
N GLY A 205 -23.16 -12.76 5.77
CA GLY A 205 -23.66 -13.03 7.14
C GLY A 205 -25.15 -12.94 7.16
#